data_e5fa9baae3a3ed8e42160949a5891101
#
_entry.id   e5fa9baae3a3ed8e42160949a5891101
#
_cell.length_a   1.000
_cell.length_b   1.000
_cell.length_c   1.000
_cell.angle_alpha   90.00
_cell.angle_beta   90.00
_cell.angle_gamma   90.00
#
_symmetry.space_group_name_H-M   'P 1'
#
loop_
_entity.id
_entity.type
_entity.pdbx_description
1 polymer ?
#
loop_
_entity_poly.entity_id
_entity_poly.type
_entity_poly.pdbx_seq_one_letter_code
_entity_poly.pdbx_strand_id
1 'polypeptide(L)'
;MPTIGVAIAIPEPWASELQDYRTGIGDATAAQIPTHITLIPPTEVSDDLDEVTAHLAEAASTVAPFDIHLRGTGTFRPVSPVVFVTVAEGISSCEMLAGAVRRGPLAVDLHFPYHPHVTIAHHLDDRTLDRAFEELADFECRFTVGSFSLYVHDEHAGWRPTHRYELG
;
A
#
# COMPACT_ATOMS: atom_id res chain seq x y z
N MET A 1 19.33 -1.41 -12.06
CA MET A 1 17.87 -1.54 -12.25
C MET A 1 17.18 -1.04 -10.99
N PRO A 2 16.38 0.02 -11.09
CA PRO A 2 15.68 0.51 -9.92
C PRO A 2 14.58 -0.45 -9.47
N THR A 3 14.32 -0.45 -8.17
CA THR A 3 13.17 -1.16 -7.60
C THR A 3 12.08 -0.13 -7.36
N ILE A 4 10.89 -0.42 -7.87
CA ILE A 4 9.73 0.47 -7.74
C ILE A 4 8.60 -0.21 -6.97
N GLY A 5 7.71 0.61 -6.46
CA GLY A 5 6.42 0.19 -5.90
C GLY A 5 5.34 1.16 -6.33
N VAL A 6 4.11 0.68 -6.34
CA VAL A 6 2.95 1.51 -6.67
C VAL A 6 1.93 1.34 -5.56
N ALA A 7 1.44 2.45 -5.03
CA ALA A 7 0.58 2.40 -3.86
C ALA A 7 -0.37 3.59 -3.79
N ILE A 8 -1.48 3.39 -3.06
CA ILE A 8 -2.41 4.44 -2.68
C ILE A 8 -1.96 4.98 -1.33
N ALA A 9 -1.67 6.28 -1.23
CA ALA A 9 -1.35 6.92 0.03
C ALA A 9 -2.61 7.11 0.87
N ILE A 10 -2.52 6.84 2.17
CA ILE A 10 -3.63 7.12 3.09
C ILE A 10 -3.62 8.62 3.39
N PRO A 11 -4.79 9.29 3.37
CA PRO A 11 -4.84 10.72 3.64
C PRO A 11 -4.67 11.04 5.13
N GLU A 12 -4.30 12.29 5.41
CA GLU A 12 -4.29 12.81 6.77
C GLU A 12 -5.74 13.03 7.27
N PRO A 13 -6.01 12.92 8.58
CA PRO A 13 -5.03 12.71 9.67
C PRO A 13 -4.63 11.25 9.88
N TRP A 14 -5.26 10.32 9.20
CA TRP A 14 -5.09 8.87 9.45
C TRP A 14 -3.69 8.37 9.08
N ALA A 15 -3.08 8.94 8.04
CA ALA A 15 -1.73 8.52 7.63
C ALA A 15 -0.74 8.71 8.79
N SER A 16 -0.70 9.88 9.39
CA SER A 16 0.18 10.16 10.53
C SER A 16 -0.20 9.36 11.77
N GLU A 17 -1.49 9.19 12.04
CA GLU A 17 -1.96 8.41 13.16
C GLU A 17 -1.45 6.96 13.11
N LEU A 18 -1.61 6.32 11.96
CA LEU A 18 -1.16 4.94 11.78
C LEU A 18 0.36 4.85 11.69
N GLN A 19 1.02 5.83 11.07
CA GLN A 19 2.47 5.88 10.98
C GLN A 19 3.10 6.02 12.38
N ASP A 20 2.58 6.91 13.21
CA ASP A 20 3.03 7.11 14.58
C ASP A 20 2.81 5.86 15.43
N TYR A 21 1.70 5.16 15.20
CA TYR A 21 1.44 3.89 15.86
C TYR A 21 2.51 2.85 15.52
N ARG A 22 2.86 2.70 14.24
CA ARG A 22 3.90 1.77 13.80
C ARG A 22 5.25 2.08 14.45
N THR A 23 5.61 3.36 14.46
CA THR A 23 6.85 3.81 15.10
C THR A 23 6.83 3.51 16.59
N GLY A 24 5.72 3.76 17.25
CA GLY A 24 5.57 3.58 18.70
C GLY A 24 5.68 2.13 19.16
N ILE A 25 5.28 1.17 18.33
CA ILE A 25 5.39 -0.25 18.67
C ILE A 25 6.71 -0.89 18.24
N GLY A 26 7.61 -0.10 17.64
CA GLY A 26 8.94 -0.56 17.26
C GLY A 26 9.05 -1.15 15.86
N ASP A 27 8.12 -0.85 14.95
CA ASP A 27 8.22 -1.28 13.55
C ASP A 27 9.28 -0.42 12.83
N ALA A 28 10.47 -0.98 12.64
CA ALA A 28 11.58 -0.26 12.04
C ALA A 28 11.33 0.11 10.57
N THR A 29 10.42 -0.59 9.88
CA THR A 29 10.12 -0.29 8.48
C THR A 29 9.18 0.91 8.32
N ALA A 30 8.55 1.37 9.41
CA ALA A 30 7.63 2.51 9.39
C ALA A 30 8.28 3.78 8.80
N ALA A 31 9.55 3.99 9.07
CA ALA A 31 10.27 5.18 8.58
C ALA A 31 10.56 5.14 7.07
N GLN A 32 10.44 3.98 6.43
CA GLN A 32 10.85 3.79 5.04
C GLN A 32 9.76 4.12 4.04
N ILE A 33 8.49 4.05 4.43
CA ILE A 33 7.37 4.35 3.54
C ILE A 33 6.19 4.89 4.36
N PRO A 34 5.51 5.95 3.87
CA PRO A 34 4.27 6.42 4.49
C PRO A 34 3.17 5.36 4.45
N THR A 35 2.21 5.48 5.35
CA THR A 35 1.03 4.59 5.40
C THR A 35 0.34 4.51 4.04
N HIS A 36 0.08 3.31 3.56
CA HIS A 36 -0.39 3.09 2.19
C HIS A 36 -1.14 1.78 2.01
N ILE A 37 -1.80 1.66 0.84
CA ILE A 37 -2.33 0.40 0.32
C ILE A 37 -1.51 0.05 -0.91
N THR A 38 -0.84 -1.09 -0.91
CA THR A 38 -0.01 -1.54 -2.04
C THR A 38 -0.88 -1.91 -3.24
N LEU A 39 -0.50 -1.46 -4.42
CA LEU A 39 -1.09 -1.89 -5.70
C LEU A 39 -0.19 -2.89 -6.41
N ILE A 40 1.11 -2.70 -6.36
CA ILE A 40 2.10 -3.66 -6.85
C ILE A 40 3.25 -3.74 -5.84
N PRO A 41 3.70 -4.96 -5.47
CA PRO A 41 4.83 -5.12 -4.56
C PRO A 41 6.14 -4.63 -5.19
N PRO A 42 7.23 -4.51 -4.39
CA PRO A 42 8.53 -4.11 -4.91
C PRO A 42 8.91 -4.91 -6.15
N THR A 43 9.25 -4.22 -7.24
CA THR A 43 9.51 -4.80 -8.55
C THR A 43 10.70 -4.12 -9.20
N GLU A 44 11.65 -4.89 -9.69
CA GLU A 44 12.76 -4.36 -10.46
C GLU A 44 12.33 -4.06 -11.88
N VAL A 45 12.70 -2.88 -12.38
CA VAL A 45 12.38 -2.43 -13.73
C VAL A 45 13.64 -1.87 -14.41
N SER A 46 13.58 -1.62 -15.72
CA SER A 46 14.72 -1.04 -16.44
C SER A 46 15.01 0.39 -15.93
N ASP A 47 16.21 0.87 -16.18
CA ASP A 47 16.62 2.22 -15.79
C ASP A 47 15.80 3.31 -16.49
N ASP A 48 15.25 3.02 -17.67
CA ASP A 48 14.34 3.92 -18.38
C ASP A 48 12.92 3.71 -17.85
N LEU A 49 12.43 4.66 -17.07
CA LEU A 49 11.10 4.60 -16.48
C LEU A 49 9.99 5.17 -17.36
N ASP A 50 10.30 5.62 -18.58
CA ASP A 50 9.29 6.24 -19.47
C ASP A 50 8.15 5.28 -19.80
N GLU A 51 8.46 4.01 -20.07
CA GLU A 51 7.44 3.01 -20.35
C GLU A 51 6.57 2.74 -19.12
N VAL A 52 7.17 2.69 -17.94
CA VAL A 52 6.45 2.49 -16.67
C VAL A 52 5.53 3.68 -16.40
N THR A 53 6.04 4.91 -16.51
CA THR A 53 5.23 6.10 -16.24
C THR A 53 4.08 6.26 -17.23
N ALA A 54 4.30 5.97 -18.52
CA ALA A 54 3.24 5.99 -19.52
C ALA A 54 2.17 4.94 -19.23
N HIS A 55 2.57 3.73 -18.84
CA HIS A 55 1.65 2.66 -18.47
C HIS A 55 0.80 3.04 -17.25
N LEU A 56 1.41 3.61 -16.23
CA LEU A 56 0.69 4.00 -15.01
C LEU A 56 -0.32 5.13 -15.27
N ALA A 57 0.03 6.08 -16.14
CA ALA A 57 -0.90 7.13 -16.55
C ALA A 57 -2.12 6.53 -17.28
N GLU A 58 -1.91 5.55 -18.14
CA GLU A 58 -3.00 4.85 -18.82
C GLU A 58 -3.86 4.05 -17.83
N ALA A 59 -3.22 3.30 -16.92
CA ALA A 59 -3.94 2.55 -15.89
C ALA A 59 -4.82 3.46 -15.04
N ALA A 60 -4.32 4.62 -14.63
CA ALA A 60 -5.08 5.59 -13.85
C ALA A 60 -6.32 6.09 -14.59
N SER A 61 -6.24 6.25 -15.91
CA SER A 61 -7.35 6.74 -16.73
C SER A 61 -8.51 5.74 -16.83
N THR A 62 -8.27 4.47 -16.54
CA THR A 62 -9.28 3.40 -16.68
C THR A 62 -10.14 3.19 -15.43
N VAL A 63 -9.79 3.81 -14.30
CA VAL A 63 -10.49 3.64 -13.04
C VAL A 63 -10.91 5.00 -12.50
N ALA A 64 -12.22 5.18 -12.28
CA ALA A 64 -12.76 6.40 -11.68
C ALA A 64 -12.38 6.48 -10.19
N PRO A 65 -12.32 7.68 -9.61
CA PRO A 65 -12.19 7.82 -8.15
C PRO A 65 -13.24 6.98 -7.42
N PHE A 66 -12.85 6.43 -6.27
CA PHE A 66 -13.73 5.54 -5.51
C PHE A 66 -13.53 5.73 -4.00
N ASP A 67 -14.54 5.31 -3.25
CA ASP A 67 -14.52 5.43 -1.79
C ASP A 67 -13.92 4.19 -1.14
N ILE A 68 -13.18 4.40 -0.06
CA ILE A 68 -12.66 3.33 0.80
C ILE A 68 -13.20 3.53 2.21
N HIS A 69 -13.59 2.41 2.81
CA HIS A 69 -13.90 2.31 4.24
C HIS A 69 -12.91 1.35 4.86
N LEU A 70 -12.05 1.86 5.74
CA LEU A 70 -11.15 1.04 6.56
C LEU A 70 -11.83 0.75 7.88
N ARG A 71 -11.81 -0.51 8.32
CA ARG A 71 -12.43 -0.89 9.59
C ARG A 71 -11.85 -2.18 10.13
N GLY A 72 -11.39 -2.12 11.38
CA GLY A 72 -10.91 -3.29 12.09
C GLY A 72 -9.55 -3.78 11.64
N THR A 73 -9.10 -4.88 12.22
CA THR A 73 -7.79 -5.45 11.97
C THR A 73 -7.87 -6.86 11.42
N GLY A 74 -6.79 -7.27 10.75
CA GLY A 74 -6.59 -8.62 10.27
C GLY A 74 -5.11 -8.99 10.38
N THR A 75 -4.78 -10.24 10.10
CA THR A 75 -3.39 -10.70 10.14
C THR A 75 -3.16 -11.76 9.07
N PHE A 76 -1.94 -11.78 8.52
CA PHE A 76 -1.52 -12.82 7.58
C PHE A 76 -0.85 -14.01 8.28
N ARG A 77 -0.73 -13.97 9.61
CA ARG A 77 -0.15 -15.10 10.35
C ARG A 77 -0.97 -16.38 10.18
N PRO A 78 -0.36 -17.53 10.10
CA PRO A 78 1.07 -17.82 10.29
C PRO A 78 1.92 -17.67 9.02
N VAL A 79 1.32 -17.31 7.88
CA VAL A 79 2.05 -17.20 6.59
C VAL A 79 3.05 -16.05 6.63
N SER A 80 2.68 -14.92 7.20
CA SER A 80 3.54 -13.74 7.30
C SER A 80 3.27 -13.00 8.62
N PRO A 81 4.33 -12.47 9.29
CA PRO A 81 4.18 -11.78 10.57
C PRO A 81 3.70 -10.33 10.36
N VAL A 82 2.48 -10.18 9.87
CA VAL A 82 1.88 -8.87 9.55
C VAL A 82 0.52 -8.73 10.19
N VAL A 83 0.27 -7.57 10.79
CA VAL A 83 -1.06 -7.12 11.22
C VAL A 83 -1.41 -5.88 10.42
N PHE A 84 -2.64 -5.77 9.97
CA PHE A 84 -3.09 -4.69 9.10
C PHE A 84 -4.49 -4.20 9.47
N VAL A 85 -4.82 -2.99 9.00
CA VAL A 85 -6.18 -2.47 9.01
C VAL A 85 -6.88 -2.99 7.75
N THR A 86 -8.09 -3.48 7.93
CA THR A 86 -8.87 -4.14 6.89
C THR A 86 -9.58 -3.11 6.00
N VAL A 87 -9.61 -3.37 4.69
CA VAL A 87 -10.46 -2.63 3.76
C VAL A 87 -11.85 -3.28 3.80
N ALA A 88 -12.81 -2.60 4.41
CA ALA A 88 -14.20 -3.09 4.52
C ALA A 88 -15.01 -2.78 3.27
N GLU A 89 -14.81 -1.59 2.67
CA GLU A 89 -15.43 -1.20 1.39
C GLU A 89 -14.37 -0.64 0.47
N GLY A 90 -14.47 -0.91 -0.83
CA GLY A 90 -13.53 -0.49 -1.84
C GLY A 90 -12.59 -1.59 -2.33
N ILE A 91 -12.79 -2.82 -1.88
CA ILE A 91 -11.95 -3.97 -2.26
C ILE A 91 -11.97 -4.17 -3.77
N SER A 92 -13.15 -4.22 -4.39
CA SER A 92 -13.28 -4.43 -5.83
C SER A 92 -12.59 -3.35 -6.65
N SER A 93 -12.72 -2.10 -6.23
CA SER A 93 -12.05 -0.98 -6.91
C SER A 93 -10.54 -1.05 -6.77
N CYS A 94 -10.03 -1.43 -5.59
CA CYS A 94 -8.60 -1.68 -5.39
C CYS A 94 -8.10 -2.80 -6.30
N GLU A 95 -8.86 -3.89 -6.41
CA GLU A 95 -8.53 -5.03 -7.26
C GLU A 95 -8.48 -4.64 -8.73
N MET A 96 -9.45 -3.86 -9.19
CA MET A 96 -9.49 -3.35 -10.56
C MET A 96 -8.29 -2.47 -10.86
N LEU A 97 -7.97 -1.55 -9.96
CA LEU A 97 -6.83 -0.65 -10.12
C LEU A 97 -5.51 -1.43 -10.09
N ALA A 98 -5.32 -2.32 -9.13
CA ALA A 98 -4.14 -3.17 -9.04
C ALA A 98 -3.99 -4.04 -10.29
N GLY A 99 -5.10 -4.58 -10.80
CA GLY A 99 -5.12 -5.37 -12.03
C GLY A 99 -4.70 -4.56 -13.26
N ALA A 100 -5.14 -3.31 -13.35
CA ALA A 100 -4.73 -2.40 -14.42
C ALA A 100 -3.24 -2.04 -14.32
N VAL A 101 -2.73 -1.81 -13.12
CA VAL A 101 -1.31 -1.52 -12.88
C VAL A 101 -0.42 -2.71 -13.24
N ARG A 102 -0.85 -3.93 -12.91
CA ARG A 102 -0.09 -5.17 -13.14
C ARG A 102 -0.21 -5.71 -14.57
N ARG A 103 -0.15 -4.83 -15.56
CA ARG A 103 -0.17 -5.18 -16.98
C ARG A 103 1.06 -4.57 -17.66
N GLY A 104 1.30 -4.96 -18.92
CA GLY A 104 2.39 -4.40 -19.71
C GLY A 104 3.74 -4.52 -19.02
N PRO A 105 4.47 -3.42 -18.86
CA PRO A 105 5.82 -3.46 -18.25
C PRO A 105 5.84 -3.86 -16.79
N LEU A 106 4.66 -3.86 -16.12
CA LEU A 106 4.51 -4.24 -14.73
C LEU A 106 3.73 -5.54 -14.55
N ALA A 107 3.64 -6.36 -15.58
CA ALA A 107 3.03 -7.68 -15.50
C ALA A 107 3.90 -8.58 -14.64
N VAL A 108 3.49 -8.78 -13.39
CA VAL A 108 4.19 -9.63 -12.43
C VAL A 108 3.23 -10.69 -11.89
N ASP A 109 3.78 -11.87 -11.61
CA ASP A 109 3.00 -12.94 -10.97
C ASP A 109 3.02 -12.74 -9.47
N LEU A 110 1.84 -12.75 -8.85
CA LEU A 110 1.72 -12.69 -7.40
C LEU A 110 1.77 -14.11 -6.84
N HIS A 111 2.49 -14.29 -5.72
CA HIS A 111 2.53 -15.57 -5.01
C HIS A 111 1.20 -15.90 -4.34
N PHE A 112 0.40 -14.87 -4.04
CA PHE A 112 -0.89 -14.99 -3.39
C PHE A 112 -1.90 -14.11 -4.10
N PRO A 113 -3.23 -14.37 -3.99
CA PRO A 113 -4.24 -13.46 -4.49
C PRO A 113 -4.05 -12.06 -3.91
N TYR A 114 -4.31 -11.04 -4.73
CA TYR A 114 -4.22 -9.66 -4.27
C TYR A 114 -5.20 -9.41 -3.12
N HIS A 115 -4.69 -8.82 -2.03
CA HIS A 115 -5.49 -8.50 -0.85
C HIS A 115 -5.16 -7.07 -0.40
N PRO A 116 -6.03 -6.09 -0.67
CA PRO A 116 -5.77 -4.72 -0.25
C PRO A 116 -5.80 -4.61 1.27
N HIS A 117 -4.80 -3.95 1.84
CA HIS A 117 -4.67 -3.80 3.28
C HIS A 117 -3.74 -2.64 3.62
N VAL A 118 -3.82 -2.18 4.87
CA VAL A 118 -2.93 -1.14 5.39
C VAL A 118 -2.11 -1.74 6.52
N THR A 119 -0.84 -1.97 6.29
CA THR A 119 0.05 -2.57 7.29
C THR A 119 0.25 -1.63 8.47
N ILE A 120 0.10 -2.14 9.68
CA ILE A 120 0.32 -1.39 10.94
C ILE A 120 1.36 -2.04 11.84
N ALA A 121 1.76 -3.29 11.58
CA ALA A 121 2.82 -3.97 12.32
C ALA A 121 3.42 -5.06 11.44
N HIS A 122 4.75 -5.09 11.35
CA HIS A 122 5.46 -5.99 10.44
C HIS A 122 6.79 -6.44 11.06
N HIS A 123 7.08 -7.73 10.99
CA HIS A 123 8.32 -8.33 11.52
C HIS A 123 8.58 -8.04 13.01
N LEU A 124 7.53 -8.09 13.80
CA LEU A 124 7.58 -7.98 15.25
C LEU A 124 7.26 -9.33 15.88
N ASP A 125 7.51 -9.48 17.18
CA ASP A 125 7.17 -10.72 17.86
C ASP A 125 5.64 -10.90 17.96
N ASP A 126 5.21 -12.15 18.18
CA ASP A 126 3.78 -12.47 18.21
C ASP A 126 3.01 -11.69 19.27
N ARG A 127 3.62 -11.42 20.40
CA ARG A 127 2.99 -10.66 21.49
C ARG A 127 2.71 -9.21 21.05
N THR A 128 3.67 -8.58 20.38
CA THR A 128 3.51 -7.23 19.86
C THR A 128 2.50 -7.19 18.73
N LEU A 129 2.50 -8.20 17.86
CA LEU A 129 1.50 -8.33 16.80
C LEU A 129 0.09 -8.53 17.36
N ASP A 130 -0.08 -9.34 18.40
CA ASP A 130 -1.36 -9.51 19.08
C ASP A 130 -1.85 -8.19 19.67
N ARG A 131 -0.95 -7.43 20.26
CA ARG A 131 -1.25 -6.11 20.83
C ARG A 131 -1.74 -5.16 19.75
N ALA A 132 -1.07 -5.10 18.60
CA ALA A 132 -1.49 -4.25 17.48
C ALA A 132 -2.87 -4.66 16.95
N PHE A 133 -3.11 -5.96 16.83
CA PHE A 133 -4.40 -6.49 16.40
C PHE A 133 -5.53 -6.06 17.34
N GLU A 134 -5.31 -6.09 18.63
CA GLU A 134 -6.32 -5.71 19.63
C GLU A 134 -6.49 -4.20 19.76
N GLU A 135 -5.39 -3.44 19.78
CA GLU A 135 -5.44 -1.99 20.02
C GLU A 135 -6.11 -1.23 18.87
N LEU A 136 -5.97 -1.69 17.64
CA LEU A 136 -6.57 -1.05 16.46
C LEU A 136 -7.83 -1.74 15.95
N ALA A 137 -8.36 -2.70 16.71
CA ALA A 137 -9.56 -3.45 16.32
C ALA A 137 -10.79 -2.55 16.08
N ASP A 138 -10.84 -1.40 16.74
CA ASP A 138 -11.93 -0.43 16.60
C ASP A 138 -11.59 0.73 15.66
N PHE A 139 -10.42 0.70 15.03
CA PHE A 139 -10.04 1.75 14.07
C PHE A 139 -11.00 1.77 12.89
N GLU A 140 -11.44 2.97 12.50
CA GLU A 140 -12.34 3.16 11.38
C GLU A 140 -12.11 4.52 10.74
N CYS A 141 -12.08 4.55 9.40
CA CYS A 141 -12.07 5.80 8.66
C CYS A 141 -12.65 5.60 7.26
N ARG A 142 -13.06 6.70 6.64
CA ARG A 142 -13.58 6.73 5.26
C ARG A 142 -12.88 7.84 4.50
N PHE A 143 -12.56 7.57 3.24
CA PHE A 143 -11.97 8.59 2.36
C PHE A 143 -12.20 8.20 0.89
N THR A 144 -12.03 9.20 0.01
CA THR A 144 -12.10 8.98 -1.43
C THR A 144 -10.69 8.86 -1.99
N VAL A 145 -10.46 7.83 -2.79
CA VAL A 145 -9.21 7.65 -3.54
C VAL A 145 -9.33 8.39 -4.85
N GLY A 146 -8.52 9.43 -5.03
CA GLY A 146 -8.47 10.21 -6.27
C GLY A 146 -7.18 10.05 -7.05
N SER A 147 -6.20 9.36 -6.48
CA SER A 147 -4.88 9.20 -7.09
C SER A 147 -4.12 8.03 -6.49
N PHE A 148 -3.04 7.62 -7.18
CA PHE A 148 -2.03 6.74 -6.62
C PHE A 148 -0.65 7.26 -7.00
N SER A 149 0.40 6.68 -6.41
CA SER A 149 1.77 7.15 -6.62
C SER A 149 2.73 6.04 -7.00
N LEU A 150 3.73 6.41 -7.78
CA LEU A 150 4.90 5.59 -8.07
C LEU A 150 5.99 5.96 -7.06
N TYR A 151 6.54 4.94 -6.42
CA TYR A 151 7.64 5.07 -5.48
C TYR A 151 8.88 4.39 -6.05
N VAL A 152 10.04 5.02 -5.85
CA VAL A 152 11.34 4.42 -6.18
C VAL A 152 12.08 4.18 -4.89
N HIS A 153 12.65 2.99 -4.73
CA HIS A 153 13.42 2.64 -3.54
C HIS A 153 14.80 3.28 -3.57
N ASP A 154 15.15 3.94 -2.45
CA ASP A 154 16.47 4.53 -2.20
C ASP A 154 17.03 3.86 -0.96
N GLU A 155 18.29 3.38 -1.02
CA GLU A 155 18.92 2.67 0.09
C GLU A 155 19.04 3.51 1.36
N HIS A 156 19.12 4.83 1.23
CA HIS A 156 19.27 5.75 2.37
C HIS A 156 17.96 6.36 2.83
N ALA A 157 17.10 6.73 1.88
CA ALA A 157 15.86 7.46 2.16
C ALA A 157 14.61 6.58 2.19
N GLY A 158 14.75 5.28 1.87
CA GLY A 158 13.62 4.36 1.75
C GLY A 158 12.84 4.56 0.46
N TRP A 159 11.51 4.48 0.53
CA TRP A 159 10.65 4.62 -0.63
C TRP A 159 10.30 6.10 -0.86
N ARG A 160 10.65 6.60 -2.03
CA ARG A 160 10.44 8.02 -2.39
C ARG A 160 9.36 8.14 -3.44
N PRO A 161 8.27 8.92 -3.20
CA PRO A 161 7.27 9.19 -4.24
C PRO A 161 7.89 10.05 -5.34
N THR A 162 7.77 9.60 -6.59
CA THR A 162 8.34 10.32 -7.75
C THR A 162 7.27 10.87 -8.69
N HIS A 163 6.13 10.18 -8.80
CA HIS A 163 5.03 10.57 -9.68
C HIS A 163 3.71 10.26 -9.00
N ARG A 164 2.74 11.13 -9.26
CA ARG A 164 1.36 10.96 -8.81
C ARG A 164 0.44 10.90 -10.04
N TYR A 165 -0.51 9.98 -10.02
CA TYR A 165 -1.45 9.76 -11.13
C TYR A 165 -2.87 9.97 -10.64
N GLU A 166 -3.57 10.92 -11.24
CA GLU A 166 -4.99 11.18 -10.93
C GLU A 166 -5.86 10.14 -11.63
N LEU A 167 -6.89 9.64 -10.91
CA LEU A 167 -7.84 8.67 -11.45
C LEU A 167 -8.89 9.34 -12.34
N GLY A 168 -9.39 8.60 -13.31
CA GLY A 168 -10.44 9.05 -14.22
C GLY A 168 -10.01 9.36 -15.63
#